data_23901daf84c2f461078eadda38563580
#
_entry.id   23901daf84c2f461078eadda38563580
#
_cell.length_a   1.000
_cell.length_b   1.000
_cell.length_c   1.000
_cell.angle_alpha   90.00
_cell.angle_beta   90.00
_cell.angle_gamma   90.00
#
_symmetry.space_group_name_H-M   'P 1'
#
loop_
_entity.id
_entity.type
_entity.pdbx_description
1 polymer ?
#
loop_
_entity_poly.entity_id
_entity_poly.type
_entity_poly.pdbx_seq_one_letter_code
_entity_poly.pdbx_strand_id
1 'polypeptide(L)'
;MARSASAAVWGALLLCMATLVLADAGKFSERYSRVPAGADGIGKRYMGRDIAGVMGWQGAAWLERKEREREERTDLLGPALQLKPGMVVADIGAGTGYLARRMAPAVMPGGKVLAVDVQPEMVALLQKTVRQSGLKQIQPLLGAEDDVRLPASAVDLAIMVDVYHELAFPYEVMGSIVRALKPGGLLVFVEYRAEDPQVPIKALHKMSEAQI
;
A
#
# COMPACT_ATOMS: atom_id res chain seq x y z
N MET A 1 13.73 -61.13 -7.50
CA MET A 1 13.09 -60.32 -8.54
C MET A 1 12.13 -59.32 -7.87
N ALA A 2 12.61 -58.10 -7.67
CA ALA A 2 11.78 -56.99 -7.22
C ALA A 2 12.28 -55.74 -7.94
N ARG A 3 11.54 -55.28 -8.92
CA ARG A 3 11.82 -54.02 -9.62
C ARG A 3 10.55 -53.17 -9.72
N SER A 4 10.74 -51.90 -9.46
CA SER A 4 9.98 -50.72 -9.92
C SER A 4 8.58 -50.48 -9.34
N ALA A 5 8.56 -49.73 -8.24
CA ALA A 5 7.37 -48.95 -7.87
C ALA A 5 7.69 -47.46 -7.50
N SER A 6 8.93 -46.96 -7.77
CA SER A 6 9.33 -45.63 -7.29
C SER A 6 9.32 -44.49 -8.32
N ALA A 7 9.11 -44.77 -9.60
CA ALA A 7 9.20 -43.74 -10.64
C ALA A 7 7.87 -43.00 -10.93
N ALA A 8 6.73 -43.59 -10.61
CA ALA A 8 5.41 -43.03 -10.96
C ALA A 8 4.92 -41.93 -9.99
N VAL A 9 5.38 -41.97 -8.72
CA VAL A 9 4.88 -41.03 -7.68
C VAL A 9 5.50 -39.64 -7.83
N TRP A 10 6.74 -39.55 -8.27
CA TRP A 10 7.45 -38.25 -8.45
C TRP A 10 6.97 -37.45 -9.67
N GLY A 11 6.54 -38.14 -10.73
CA GLY A 11 5.99 -37.48 -11.92
C GLY A 11 4.64 -36.80 -11.68
N ALA A 12 3.79 -37.40 -10.86
CA ALA A 12 2.48 -36.82 -10.52
C ALA A 12 2.57 -35.60 -9.61
N LEU A 13 3.54 -35.55 -8.68
CA LEU A 13 3.74 -34.41 -7.80
C LEU A 13 4.31 -33.20 -8.55
N LEU A 14 5.23 -33.40 -9.48
CA LEU A 14 5.80 -32.33 -10.33
C LEU A 14 4.76 -31.76 -11.30
N LEU A 15 3.87 -32.57 -11.84
CA LEU A 15 2.81 -32.12 -12.74
C LEU A 15 1.74 -31.32 -11.98
N CYS A 16 1.42 -31.70 -10.73
CA CYS A 16 0.46 -30.98 -9.89
C CYS A 16 0.98 -29.61 -9.44
N MET A 17 2.29 -29.47 -9.13
CA MET A 17 2.88 -28.17 -8.80
C MET A 17 2.98 -27.25 -10.02
N ALA A 18 3.33 -27.79 -11.20
CA ALA A 18 3.40 -27.01 -12.43
C ALA A 18 2.01 -26.50 -12.88
N THR A 19 0.97 -27.28 -12.72
CA THR A 19 -0.41 -26.86 -13.05
C THR A 19 -0.95 -25.80 -12.08
N LEU A 20 -0.60 -25.84 -10.80
CA LEU A 20 -0.97 -24.80 -9.83
C LEU A 20 -0.26 -23.48 -10.14
N VAL A 21 1.02 -23.48 -10.46
CA VAL A 21 1.78 -22.27 -10.83
C VAL A 21 1.27 -21.67 -12.15
N LEU A 22 0.93 -22.50 -13.14
CA LEU A 22 0.37 -22.03 -14.41
C LEU A 22 -1.07 -21.50 -14.26
N ALA A 23 -1.88 -22.08 -13.37
CA ALA A 23 -3.24 -21.61 -13.09
C ALA A 23 -3.22 -20.24 -12.37
N ASP A 24 -2.24 -19.99 -11.51
CA ASP A 24 -2.09 -18.71 -10.83
C ASP A 24 -1.52 -17.63 -11.77
N ALA A 25 -0.58 -17.98 -12.62
CA ALA A 25 -0.08 -17.09 -13.67
C ALA A 25 -1.18 -16.72 -14.70
N GLY A 26 -2.09 -17.65 -15.05
CA GLY A 26 -3.25 -17.39 -15.90
C GLY A 26 -4.21 -16.38 -15.26
N LYS A 27 -4.54 -16.55 -13.98
CA LYS A 27 -5.40 -15.62 -13.23
C LYS A 27 -4.76 -14.23 -13.08
N PHE A 28 -3.45 -14.17 -12.98
CA PHE A 28 -2.70 -12.91 -12.95
C PHE A 28 -2.82 -12.15 -14.27
N SER A 29 -2.72 -12.82 -15.42
CA SER A 29 -2.87 -12.22 -16.74
C SER A 29 -4.29 -11.74 -17.03
N GLU A 30 -5.31 -12.34 -16.40
CA GLU A 30 -6.72 -11.93 -16.55
C GLU A 30 -7.08 -10.69 -15.73
N ARG A 31 -6.37 -10.41 -14.61
CA ARG A 31 -6.64 -9.24 -13.75
C ARG A 31 -6.10 -7.95 -14.31
N TYR A 32 -4.98 -8.03 -14.99
CA TYR A 32 -4.26 -6.87 -15.49
C TYR A 32 -4.20 -6.91 -17.01
N SER A 33 -4.46 -5.79 -17.64
CA SER A 33 -4.23 -5.63 -19.07
C SER A 33 -3.14 -4.59 -19.34
N ARG A 34 -2.39 -4.77 -20.44
CA ARG A 34 -1.43 -3.78 -20.93
C ARG A 34 -2.16 -2.78 -21.79
N VAL A 35 -1.82 -1.51 -21.62
CA VAL A 35 -2.30 -0.40 -22.44
C VAL A 35 -1.11 0.47 -22.84
N PRO A 36 -1.19 1.29 -23.88
CA PRO A 36 -0.16 2.29 -24.15
C PRO A 36 0.05 3.17 -22.91
N ALA A 37 1.30 3.33 -22.48
CA ALA A 37 1.62 4.21 -21.37
C ALA A 37 1.31 5.66 -21.76
N GLY A 38 0.42 6.31 -21.02
CA GLY A 38 0.22 7.76 -21.10
C GLY A 38 1.29 8.50 -20.31
N ALA A 39 1.25 9.84 -20.34
CA ALA A 39 2.23 10.68 -19.65
C ALA A 39 2.25 10.46 -18.12
N ASP A 40 1.12 10.05 -17.54
CA ASP A 40 0.93 9.87 -16.08
C ASP A 40 0.63 8.43 -15.67
N GLY A 41 0.64 7.47 -16.63
CA GLY A 41 0.28 6.08 -16.38
C GLY A 41 1.44 5.12 -16.62
N ILE A 42 1.43 3.97 -15.93
CA ILE A 42 2.47 2.93 -16.05
C ILE A 42 2.25 1.95 -17.23
N GLY A 43 1.26 2.20 -18.09
CA GLY A 43 0.91 1.28 -19.20
C GLY A 43 0.22 0.00 -18.74
N LYS A 44 -0.40 0.02 -17.58
CA LYS A 44 -1.09 -1.11 -16.97
C LYS A 44 -2.49 -0.68 -16.51
N ARG A 45 -3.45 -1.58 -16.68
CA ARG A 45 -4.86 -1.37 -16.30
C ARG A 45 -5.32 -2.47 -15.36
N TYR A 46 -6.09 -2.08 -14.35
CA TYR A 46 -6.74 -2.96 -13.39
C TYR A 46 -8.22 -2.59 -13.27
N MET A 47 -9.12 -3.57 -13.38
CA MET A 47 -10.58 -3.39 -13.30
C MET A 47 -11.10 -2.23 -14.18
N GLY A 48 -10.56 -2.11 -15.42
CA GLY A 48 -10.96 -1.07 -16.38
C GLY A 48 -10.32 0.30 -16.18
N ARG A 49 -9.52 0.52 -15.11
CA ARG A 49 -8.84 1.77 -14.80
C ARG A 49 -7.34 1.68 -15.08
N ASP A 50 -6.78 2.69 -15.74
CA ASP A 50 -5.34 2.82 -15.93
C ASP A 50 -4.68 3.20 -14.59
N ILE A 51 -3.55 2.55 -14.30
CA ILE A 51 -2.79 2.79 -13.06
C ILE A 51 -1.88 4.00 -13.27
N ALA A 52 -1.92 4.94 -12.33
CA ALA A 52 -1.04 6.11 -12.32
C ALA A 52 0.42 5.73 -12.04
N GLY A 53 1.34 6.57 -12.49
CA GLY A 53 2.75 6.45 -12.12
C GLY A 53 2.97 6.93 -10.68
N VAL A 54 3.74 6.18 -9.90
CA VAL A 54 4.08 6.57 -8.52
C VAL A 54 4.96 7.83 -8.53
N MET A 55 4.72 8.71 -7.57
CA MET A 55 5.58 9.87 -7.35
C MET A 55 6.96 9.39 -6.86
N GLY A 56 8.02 9.69 -7.64
CA GLY A 56 9.39 9.36 -7.24
C GLY A 56 9.82 10.10 -5.96
N TRP A 57 10.77 9.52 -5.23
CA TRP A 57 11.33 10.07 -3.99
C TRP A 57 11.91 11.49 -4.16
N GLN A 58 12.27 11.88 -5.38
CA GLN A 58 12.73 13.25 -5.71
C GLN A 58 11.65 14.29 -5.41
N GLY A 59 10.37 13.89 -5.43
CA GLY A 59 9.23 14.71 -5.06
C GLY A 59 8.97 14.82 -3.55
N ALA A 60 9.81 14.21 -2.69
CA ALA A 60 9.60 14.15 -1.24
C ALA A 60 9.39 15.53 -0.58
N ALA A 61 10.05 16.58 -1.09
CA ALA A 61 9.88 17.95 -0.56
C ALA A 61 8.43 18.45 -0.72
N TRP A 62 7.70 17.99 -1.74
CA TRP A 62 6.30 18.35 -1.95
C TRP A 62 5.40 17.79 -0.83
N LEU A 63 5.72 16.61 -0.31
CA LEU A 63 5.00 15.99 0.81
C LEU A 63 5.13 16.78 2.13
N GLU A 64 6.15 17.60 2.26
CA GLU A 64 6.42 18.43 3.46
C GLU A 64 6.11 19.91 3.25
N ARG A 65 5.40 20.28 2.16
CA ARG A 65 5.06 21.68 1.90
C ARG A 65 4.17 22.26 3.01
N LYS A 66 4.37 23.52 3.34
CA LYS A 66 3.64 24.17 4.43
C LYS A 66 2.14 24.28 4.18
N GLU A 67 1.77 24.35 2.93
CA GLU A 67 0.39 24.48 2.47
C GLU A 67 -0.42 23.19 2.60
N ARG A 68 0.24 22.02 2.76
CA ARG A 68 -0.36 20.70 2.72
C ARG A 68 -1.54 20.53 3.68
N GLU A 69 -1.40 21.00 4.93
CA GLU A 69 -2.48 20.88 5.91
C GLU A 69 -3.74 21.66 5.48
N ARG A 70 -3.55 22.86 4.92
CA ARG A 70 -4.67 23.67 4.42
C ARG A 70 -5.31 23.07 3.17
N GLU A 71 -4.50 22.52 2.28
CA GLU A 71 -4.95 21.99 0.98
C GLU A 71 -5.64 20.62 1.12
N GLU A 72 -5.07 19.74 1.93
CA GLU A 72 -5.54 18.35 2.10
C GLU A 72 -6.37 18.18 3.38
N ARG A 73 -6.50 19.19 4.22
CA ARG A 73 -7.22 19.16 5.50
C ARG A 73 -6.80 17.96 6.37
N THR A 74 -5.49 17.73 6.43
CA THR A 74 -4.91 16.64 7.23
C THR A 74 -5.18 16.79 8.73
N ASP A 75 -5.56 17.99 9.19
CA ASP A 75 -6.07 18.27 10.52
C ASP A 75 -7.36 17.49 10.87
N LEU A 76 -8.21 17.21 9.87
CA LEU A 76 -9.45 16.46 10.06
C LEU A 76 -9.23 14.95 10.09
N LEU A 77 -8.14 14.45 9.49
CA LEU A 77 -7.88 13.02 9.37
C LEU A 77 -7.66 12.37 10.74
N GLY A 78 -6.85 12.97 11.61
CA GLY A 78 -6.57 12.43 12.93
C GLY A 78 -7.85 12.14 13.75
N PRO A 79 -8.75 13.10 13.94
CA PRO A 79 -10.04 12.86 14.61
C PRO A 79 -10.91 11.82 13.90
N ALA A 80 -10.94 11.82 12.56
CA ALA A 80 -11.76 10.89 11.78
C ALA A 80 -11.32 9.42 11.95
N LEU A 81 -10.02 9.16 12.10
CA LEU A 81 -9.47 7.82 12.30
C LEU A 81 -9.77 7.22 13.68
N GLN A 82 -10.22 8.03 14.66
CA GLN A 82 -10.56 7.60 16.01
C GLN A 82 -9.46 6.72 16.66
N LEU A 83 -8.20 7.09 16.44
CA LEU A 83 -7.05 6.35 16.97
C LEU A 83 -7.08 6.32 18.50
N LYS A 84 -6.65 5.18 19.07
CA LYS A 84 -6.63 4.95 20.53
C LYS A 84 -5.26 4.45 20.97
N PRO A 85 -4.89 4.72 22.22
CA PRO A 85 -3.72 4.12 22.85
C PRO A 85 -3.68 2.60 22.67
N GLY A 86 -2.50 2.07 22.36
CA GLY A 86 -2.28 0.64 22.12
C GLY A 86 -2.52 0.15 20.69
N MET A 87 -3.14 0.95 19.83
CA MET A 87 -3.37 0.56 18.43
C MET A 87 -2.06 0.45 17.64
N VAL A 88 -2.02 -0.54 16.75
CA VAL A 88 -1.02 -0.68 15.69
C VAL A 88 -1.64 -0.18 14.39
N VAL A 89 -1.10 0.91 13.88
CA VAL A 89 -1.57 1.55 12.63
C VAL A 89 -0.54 1.31 11.53
N ALA A 90 -0.99 0.93 10.33
CA ALA A 90 -0.15 0.85 9.15
C ALA A 90 -0.43 2.04 8.22
N ASP A 91 0.58 2.85 7.96
CA ASP A 91 0.59 3.95 6.99
C ASP A 91 1.23 3.41 5.70
N ILE A 92 0.42 3.12 4.69
CA ILE A 92 0.85 2.49 3.43
C ILE A 92 1.11 3.57 2.39
N GLY A 93 2.31 3.58 1.80
CA GLY A 93 2.79 4.70 0.99
C GLY A 93 3.15 5.90 1.87
N ALA A 94 3.80 5.65 3.01
CA ALA A 94 4.03 6.64 4.05
C ALA A 94 4.90 7.83 3.61
N GLY A 95 5.64 7.71 2.51
CA GLY A 95 6.52 8.74 2.00
C GLY A 95 7.53 9.20 3.05
N THR A 96 7.58 10.49 3.32
CA THR A 96 8.47 11.10 4.33
C THR A 96 8.00 10.90 5.77
N GLY A 97 6.82 10.28 5.99
CA GLY A 97 6.22 10.08 7.31
C GLY A 97 5.42 11.29 7.82
N TYR A 98 4.94 12.12 6.91
CA TYR A 98 4.12 13.29 7.26
C TYR A 98 2.90 12.91 8.10
N LEU A 99 2.13 11.90 7.67
CA LEU A 99 0.96 11.41 8.41
C LEU A 99 1.35 10.52 9.58
N ALA A 100 2.34 9.64 9.42
CA ALA A 100 2.84 8.79 10.50
C ALA A 100 3.20 9.61 11.75
N ARG A 101 3.85 10.78 11.60
CA ARG A 101 4.19 11.68 12.71
C ARG A 101 2.97 12.29 13.39
N ARG A 102 1.87 12.49 12.66
CA ARG A 102 0.61 13.02 13.21
C ARG A 102 -0.20 11.94 13.94
N MET A 103 -0.14 10.71 13.45
CA MET A 103 -0.83 9.57 14.07
C MET A 103 -0.09 9.04 15.31
N ALA A 104 1.23 9.10 15.32
CA ALA A 104 2.06 8.48 16.35
C ALA A 104 1.74 8.89 17.79
N PRO A 105 1.45 10.16 18.12
CA PRO A 105 1.05 10.53 19.48
C PRO A 105 -0.27 9.90 19.92
N ALA A 106 -1.24 9.74 19.02
CA ALA A 106 -2.58 9.25 19.35
C ALA A 106 -2.62 7.76 19.70
N VAL A 107 -1.65 6.98 19.25
CA VAL A 107 -1.57 5.54 19.58
C VAL A 107 -0.81 5.24 20.87
N MET A 108 -0.21 6.24 21.50
CA MET A 108 0.53 6.08 22.76
C MET A 108 -0.41 6.17 23.99
N PRO A 109 -0.07 5.43 25.11
CA PRO A 109 1.02 4.46 25.23
C PRO A 109 0.71 3.11 24.60
N GLY A 110 1.77 2.35 24.27
CA GLY A 110 1.69 0.94 23.90
C GLY A 110 1.43 0.66 22.43
N GLY A 111 0.98 1.66 21.65
CA GLY A 111 0.76 1.51 20.21
C GLY A 111 1.98 1.89 19.36
N LYS A 112 1.85 1.73 18.05
CA LYS A 112 2.89 2.09 17.08
C LYS A 112 2.30 2.37 15.70
N VAL A 113 3.08 3.06 14.86
CA VAL A 113 2.79 3.28 13.44
C VAL A 113 3.82 2.53 12.61
N LEU A 114 3.37 1.60 11.80
CA LEU A 114 4.15 0.88 10.80
C LEU A 114 4.07 1.69 9.51
N ALA A 115 5.13 2.43 9.20
CA ALA A 115 5.18 3.34 8.07
C ALA A 115 5.87 2.62 6.89
N VAL A 116 5.08 2.18 5.92
CA VAL A 116 5.50 1.34 4.79
C VAL A 116 5.65 2.17 3.53
N ASP A 117 6.77 2.05 2.85
CA ASP A 117 6.96 2.59 1.50
C ASP A 117 7.71 1.59 0.63
N VAL A 118 7.51 1.63 -0.70
CA VAL A 118 8.14 0.70 -1.64
C VAL A 118 9.48 1.22 -2.16
N GLN A 119 9.76 2.52 -2.02
CA GLN A 119 10.98 3.16 -2.50
C GLN A 119 12.05 3.17 -1.40
N PRO A 120 13.21 2.49 -1.57
CA PRO A 120 14.26 2.46 -0.57
C PRO A 120 14.75 3.86 -0.16
N GLU A 121 14.82 4.79 -1.12
CA GLU A 121 15.23 6.18 -0.87
C GLU A 121 14.19 6.91 0.00
N MET A 122 12.89 6.67 -0.24
CA MET A 122 11.82 7.25 0.57
C MET A 122 11.88 6.70 2.00
N VAL A 123 12.10 5.39 2.16
CA VAL A 123 12.30 4.77 3.49
C VAL A 123 13.53 5.38 4.20
N ALA A 124 14.62 5.65 3.48
CA ALA A 124 15.79 6.30 4.07
C ALA A 124 15.47 7.74 4.56
N LEU A 125 14.70 8.51 3.79
CA LEU A 125 14.20 9.83 4.21
C LEU A 125 13.28 9.72 5.43
N LEU A 126 12.35 8.79 5.42
CA LEU A 126 11.44 8.49 6.54
C LEU A 126 12.22 8.14 7.82
N GLN A 127 13.23 7.26 7.72
CA GLN A 127 14.10 6.93 8.86
C GLN A 127 14.83 8.16 9.43
N LYS A 128 15.31 9.05 8.54
CA LYS A 128 15.93 10.32 8.96
C LYS A 128 14.92 11.19 9.72
N THR A 129 13.71 11.34 9.17
CA THR A 129 12.62 12.13 9.77
C THR A 129 12.24 11.57 11.15
N VAL A 130 12.11 10.25 11.29
CA VAL A 130 11.80 9.60 12.56
C VAL A 130 12.89 9.86 13.61
N ARG A 131 14.16 9.72 13.23
CA ARG A 131 15.28 10.04 14.15
C ARG A 131 15.25 11.49 14.60
N GLN A 132 14.97 12.42 13.70
CA GLN A 132 14.93 13.86 14.01
C GLN A 132 13.73 14.25 14.89
N SER A 133 12.58 13.59 14.71
CA SER A 133 11.38 13.87 15.50
C SER A 133 11.39 13.21 16.88
N GLY A 134 12.25 12.22 17.12
CA GLY A 134 12.29 11.45 18.37
C GLY A 134 11.08 10.53 18.60
N LEU A 135 10.22 10.35 17.59
CA LEU A 135 9.00 9.54 17.67
C LEU A 135 9.32 8.04 17.47
N LYS A 136 9.85 7.43 18.53
CA LYS A 136 10.34 6.03 18.51
C LYS A 136 9.25 4.98 18.18
N GLN A 137 7.98 5.32 18.34
CA GLN A 137 6.83 4.48 18.01
C GLN A 137 6.55 4.38 16.50
N ILE A 138 7.21 5.18 15.65
CA ILE A 138 7.13 5.03 14.20
C ILE A 138 8.20 4.03 13.74
N GLN A 139 7.80 3.01 13.00
CA GLN A 139 8.67 1.98 12.45
C GLN A 139 8.66 2.06 10.92
N PRO A 140 9.71 2.64 10.30
CA PRO A 140 9.87 2.64 8.85
C PRO A 140 10.12 1.23 8.31
N LEU A 141 9.39 0.83 7.27
CA LEU A 141 9.45 -0.50 6.66
C LEU A 141 9.51 -0.39 5.15
N LEU A 142 10.32 -1.25 4.53
CA LEU A 142 10.38 -1.39 3.07
C LEU A 142 9.39 -2.48 2.65
N GLY A 143 8.33 -2.09 1.96
CA GLY A 143 7.39 -2.98 1.28
C GLY A 143 7.94 -3.50 -0.06
N ALA A 144 7.11 -4.25 -0.77
CA ALA A 144 7.29 -4.59 -2.17
C ALA A 144 6.13 -4.02 -2.99
N GLU A 145 6.25 -4.01 -4.32
CA GLU A 145 5.20 -3.51 -5.20
C GLU A 145 3.89 -4.32 -5.11
N ASP A 146 3.98 -5.58 -4.66
CA ASP A 146 2.88 -6.54 -4.55
C ASP A 146 2.59 -7.01 -3.11
N ASP A 147 3.39 -6.60 -2.13
CA ASP A 147 3.23 -7.02 -0.72
C ASP A 147 3.73 -5.95 0.24
N VAL A 148 2.90 -5.56 1.21
CA VAL A 148 3.26 -4.59 2.25
C VAL A 148 4.23 -5.14 3.29
N ARG A 149 4.51 -6.46 3.28
CA ARG A 149 5.43 -7.18 4.18
C ARG A 149 5.16 -6.99 5.67
N LEU A 150 3.89 -6.83 6.02
CA LEU A 150 3.48 -6.72 7.40
C LEU A 150 3.13 -8.10 7.99
N PRO A 151 3.35 -8.32 9.30
CA PRO A 151 2.95 -9.57 9.95
C PRO A 151 1.43 -9.78 9.88
N ALA A 152 1.00 -11.03 9.74
CA ALA A 152 -0.42 -11.37 9.73
C ALA A 152 -1.10 -11.02 11.06
N SER A 153 -2.35 -10.53 10.98
CA SER A 153 -3.20 -10.20 12.14
C SER A 153 -2.52 -9.29 13.17
N ALA A 154 -1.71 -8.35 12.70
CA ALA A 154 -0.93 -7.46 13.56
C ALA A 154 -1.45 -6.02 13.60
N VAL A 155 -2.28 -5.61 12.65
CA VAL A 155 -2.67 -4.21 12.40
C VAL A 155 -4.12 -3.99 12.81
N ASP A 156 -4.39 -2.94 13.57
CA ASP A 156 -5.75 -2.53 13.96
C ASP A 156 -6.39 -1.63 12.89
N LEU A 157 -5.59 -0.79 12.24
CA LEU A 157 -6.02 0.11 11.17
C LEU A 157 -4.90 0.26 10.13
N ALA A 158 -5.21 0.02 8.87
CA ALA A 158 -4.36 0.38 7.74
C ALA A 158 -4.96 1.60 7.01
N ILE A 159 -4.10 2.51 6.57
CA ILE A 159 -4.52 3.70 5.84
C ILE A 159 -3.64 3.89 4.59
N MET A 160 -4.28 4.30 3.51
CA MET A 160 -3.66 4.81 2.29
C MET A 160 -4.20 6.22 2.02
N VAL A 161 -3.31 7.17 1.85
CA VAL A 161 -3.67 8.56 1.53
C VAL A 161 -2.96 8.96 0.25
N ASP A 162 -3.73 9.10 -0.83
CA ASP A 162 -3.25 9.44 -2.17
C ASP A 162 -2.23 8.40 -2.69
N VAL A 163 -2.60 7.10 -2.60
CA VAL A 163 -1.71 5.96 -2.88
C VAL A 163 -2.37 4.86 -3.71
N TYR A 164 -3.65 4.53 -3.47
CA TYR A 164 -4.27 3.35 -4.09
C TYR A 164 -4.25 3.42 -5.62
N HIS A 165 -4.42 4.61 -6.18
CA HIS A 165 -4.39 4.85 -7.62
C HIS A 165 -3.02 4.60 -8.27
N GLU A 166 -1.93 4.58 -7.49
CA GLU A 166 -0.55 4.35 -7.94
C GLU A 166 -0.07 2.90 -7.76
N LEU A 167 -0.85 2.03 -7.10
CA LEU A 167 -0.43 0.65 -6.85
C LEU A 167 -0.26 -0.12 -8.15
N ALA A 168 0.97 -0.60 -8.42
CA ALA A 168 1.27 -1.40 -9.61
C ALA A 168 0.57 -2.78 -9.57
N PHE A 169 0.31 -3.30 -8.36
CA PHE A 169 -0.34 -4.59 -8.10
C PHE A 169 -1.42 -4.47 -7.03
N PRO A 170 -2.52 -3.69 -7.29
CA PRO A 170 -3.53 -3.39 -6.27
C PRO A 170 -4.17 -4.64 -5.67
N TYR A 171 -4.47 -5.69 -6.43
CA TYR A 171 -5.06 -6.92 -5.90
C TYR A 171 -4.16 -7.62 -4.88
N GLU A 172 -2.87 -7.77 -5.20
CA GLU A 172 -1.88 -8.44 -4.36
C GLU A 172 -1.59 -7.62 -3.10
N VAL A 173 -1.40 -6.31 -3.25
CA VAL A 173 -1.22 -5.37 -2.12
C VAL A 173 -2.42 -5.41 -1.20
N MET A 174 -3.66 -5.32 -1.74
CA MET A 174 -4.88 -5.42 -0.93
C MET A 174 -4.97 -6.74 -0.18
N GLY A 175 -4.65 -7.87 -0.85
CA GLY A 175 -4.58 -9.18 -0.21
C GLY A 175 -3.56 -9.22 0.93
N SER A 176 -2.40 -8.56 0.77
CA SER A 176 -1.36 -8.49 1.81
C SER A 176 -1.80 -7.64 3.00
N ILE A 177 -2.50 -6.51 2.76
CA ILE A 177 -3.06 -5.67 3.81
C ILE A 177 -4.15 -6.41 4.60
N VAL A 178 -5.06 -7.09 3.90
CA VAL A 178 -6.13 -7.87 4.55
C VAL A 178 -5.53 -8.96 5.45
N ARG A 179 -4.46 -9.64 5.02
CA ARG A 179 -3.75 -10.61 5.88
C ARG A 179 -3.13 -9.96 7.11
N ALA A 180 -2.65 -8.72 6.98
CA ALA A 180 -2.02 -7.99 8.09
C ALA A 180 -3.05 -7.44 9.10
N LEU A 181 -4.28 -7.17 8.68
CA LEU A 181 -5.34 -6.67 9.55
C LEU A 181 -5.77 -7.76 10.56
N LYS A 182 -5.99 -7.34 11.79
CA LYS A 182 -6.66 -8.14 12.82
C LYS A 182 -8.13 -8.38 12.43
N PRO A 183 -8.77 -9.43 12.94
CA PRO A 183 -10.22 -9.56 12.84
C PRO A 183 -10.92 -8.29 13.35
N GLY A 184 -11.76 -7.67 12.51
CA GLY A 184 -12.41 -6.40 12.82
C GLY A 184 -11.52 -5.15 12.63
N GLY A 185 -10.28 -5.31 12.14
CA GLY A 185 -9.42 -4.21 11.76
C GLY A 185 -9.98 -3.42 10.57
N LEU A 186 -9.63 -2.14 10.49
CA LEU A 186 -10.16 -1.21 9.50
C LEU A 186 -9.12 -0.94 8.40
N LEU A 187 -9.61 -0.77 7.16
CA LEU A 187 -8.86 -0.23 6.06
C LEU A 187 -9.50 1.09 5.61
N VAL A 188 -8.70 2.14 5.54
CA VAL A 188 -9.13 3.50 5.21
C VAL A 188 -8.42 3.96 3.94
N PHE A 189 -9.21 4.47 3.01
CA PHE A 189 -8.72 5.14 1.80
C PHE A 189 -9.04 6.63 1.87
N VAL A 190 -8.07 7.45 1.48
CA VAL A 190 -8.25 8.88 1.27
C VAL A 190 -7.67 9.20 -0.10
N GLU A 191 -8.52 9.60 -1.03
CA GLU A 191 -8.16 9.86 -2.41
C GLU A 191 -8.76 11.19 -2.88
N TYR A 192 -8.12 11.83 -3.84
CA TYR A 192 -8.71 12.99 -4.49
C TYR A 192 -9.94 12.56 -5.31
N ARG A 193 -11.03 13.27 -5.11
CA ARG A 193 -12.34 12.95 -5.68
C ARG A 193 -12.37 13.14 -7.19
N ALA A 194 -12.61 12.05 -7.94
CA ALA A 194 -12.76 12.10 -9.39
C ALA A 194 -14.08 12.72 -9.85
N GLU A 195 -15.13 12.65 -9.02
CA GLU A 195 -16.45 13.23 -9.29
C GLU A 195 -16.43 14.76 -9.30
N ASP A 196 -15.43 15.39 -8.69
CA ASP A 196 -15.29 16.84 -8.67
C ASP A 196 -14.29 17.32 -9.74
N PRO A 197 -14.74 17.95 -10.81
CA PRO A 197 -13.88 18.47 -11.86
C PRO A 197 -13.01 19.66 -11.42
N GLN A 198 -13.36 20.32 -10.30
CA GLN A 198 -12.61 21.48 -9.80
C GLN A 198 -11.39 21.08 -8.96
N VAL A 199 -11.25 19.82 -8.57
CA VAL A 199 -10.05 19.33 -7.89
C VAL A 199 -8.85 19.41 -8.85
N PRO A 200 -7.82 20.25 -8.57
CA PRO A 200 -6.73 20.56 -9.50
C PRO A 200 -5.64 19.48 -9.51
N ILE A 201 -6.06 18.22 -9.61
CA ILE A 201 -5.20 17.03 -9.63
C ILE A 201 -5.38 16.32 -10.97
N LYS A 202 -4.30 15.73 -11.51
CA LYS A 202 -4.31 14.97 -12.76
C LYS A 202 -5.32 13.82 -12.70
N ALA A 203 -5.95 13.50 -13.82
CA ALA A 203 -7.08 12.57 -13.88
C ALA A 203 -6.75 11.17 -13.33
N LEU A 204 -5.54 10.63 -13.60
CA LEU A 204 -5.12 9.32 -13.08
C LEU A 204 -4.78 9.33 -11.58
N HIS A 205 -4.62 10.49 -10.97
CA HIS A 205 -4.37 10.65 -9.53
C HIS A 205 -5.66 11.02 -8.75
N LYS A 206 -6.84 10.82 -9.36
CA LYS A 206 -8.13 10.93 -8.70
C LYS A 206 -8.87 9.61 -8.78
N MET A 207 -9.66 9.30 -7.78
CA MET A 207 -10.55 8.13 -7.79
C MET A 207 -11.97 8.50 -7.42
N SER A 208 -12.94 7.82 -8.04
CA SER A 208 -14.33 7.88 -7.60
C SER A 208 -14.57 6.87 -6.47
N GLU A 209 -15.65 7.08 -5.71
CA GLU A 209 -16.07 6.10 -4.69
C GLU A 209 -16.32 4.72 -5.29
N ALA A 210 -16.84 4.66 -6.53
CA ALA A 210 -17.10 3.40 -7.22
C ALA A 210 -15.83 2.67 -7.70
N GLN A 211 -14.67 3.35 -7.74
CA GLN A 211 -13.39 2.77 -8.13
C GLN A 211 -12.59 2.23 -6.95
N ILE A 212 -12.89 2.69 -5.73
CA ILE A 212 -12.31 2.22 -4.49
C ILE A 212 -13.13 1.04 -3.93
#